data_598b52f501cffd36d473ab4cd4d7c195
#
_entry.id   598b52f501cffd36d473ab4cd4d7c195
#
_cell.length_a   1.000
_cell.length_b   1.000
_cell.length_c   1.000
_cell.angle_alpha   90.00
_cell.angle_beta   90.00
_cell.angle_gamma   90.00
#
_symmetry.space_group_name_H-M   'P 1'
#
loop_
_entity.id
_entity.type
_entity.pdbx_description
1 polymer ?
#
loop_
_entity_poly.entity_id
_entity_poly.type
_entity_poly.pdbx_seq_one_letter_code
_entity_poly.pdbx_strand_id
1 'polypeptide(L)'
;MTARAQFLDDEQPAARAAADVAGATLVVAGVTLVADLSGALFWEEQSLLVISDLHLEKGSSFATRGTLLPPFDTAATLGRLAAVIARHDPHMVIALGDSFHDRTAHDRLSGTDREALAAVQARRDWIWISGNHDPVLPSDLGGVVAQEVAVGPIAFRHEPTGAAGEIAGHLHPKARVSTRGRSMERRCFACDGERAVMPAFGAYTGGLSIRDVAFAAIFQTLAFTAHVLGDRRVHTIAASRCY
;
A
#
# COMPACT_ATOMS: atom_id res chain seq x y z
N MET A 1 19.99 57.48 -2.36
CA MET A 1 18.62 57.54 -2.92
C MET A 1 18.23 56.14 -3.32
N THR A 2 17.27 55.61 -2.62
CA THR A 2 16.78 54.25 -2.51
C THR A 2 15.88 53.89 -3.68
N ALA A 3 16.08 52.76 -4.31
CA ALA A 3 15.07 52.15 -5.16
C ALA A 3 14.75 50.75 -4.64
N ARG A 4 13.58 50.64 -4.11
CA ARG A 4 12.92 49.48 -3.55
C ARG A 4 12.18 48.78 -4.70
N ALA A 5 12.58 47.56 -5.09
CA ALA A 5 11.78 46.74 -5.97
C ALA A 5 11.01 45.73 -5.14
N GLN A 6 9.70 45.89 -5.06
CA GLN A 6 8.73 44.91 -4.61
C GLN A 6 8.51 43.90 -5.73
N PHE A 7 8.78 42.63 -5.46
CA PHE A 7 8.18 41.53 -6.19
C PHE A 7 7.26 40.81 -5.24
N LEU A 8 5.99 41.17 -5.30
CA LEU A 8 4.88 40.36 -4.87
C LEU A 8 4.35 39.69 -6.15
N ASP A 9 4.56 38.41 -6.27
CA ASP A 9 3.72 37.53 -7.07
C ASP A 9 3.28 36.38 -6.18
N ASP A 10 2.09 36.59 -5.64
CA ASP A 10 1.24 35.53 -5.09
C ASP A 10 0.76 34.65 -6.26
N GLU A 11 1.51 33.64 -6.63
CA GLU A 11 0.95 32.49 -7.31
C GLU A 11 0.45 31.48 -6.27
N GLN A 12 -0.81 31.62 -5.90
CA GLN A 12 -1.57 30.51 -5.33
C GLN A 12 -1.46 29.32 -6.30
N PRO A 13 -1.00 28.13 -5.84
CA PRO A 13 -1.11 26.94 -6.67
C PRO A 13 -2.60 26.71 -6.91
N ALA A 14 -3.01 26.83 -8.18
CA ALA A 14 -4.33 26.48 -8.63
C ALA A 14 -4.68 25.10 -8.09
N ALA A 15 -5.77 25.00 -7.33
CA ALA A 15 -6.35 23.77 -6.87
C ALA A 15 -6.54 22.85 -8.09
N ARG A 16 -5.66 21.87 -8.22
CA ARG A 16 -5.80 20.80 -9.21
C ARG A 16 -7.14 20.15 -8.93
N ALA A 17 -8.10 20.31 -9.82
CA ALA A 17 -9.40 19.68 -9.74
C ALA A 17 -9.15 18.20 -9.44
N ALA A 18 -9.62 17.74 -8.29
CA ALA A 18 -9.58 16.32 -7.90
C ALA A 18 -10.30 15.55 -9.01
N ALA A 19 -9.53 14.92 -9.91
CA ALA A 19 -10.07 13.92 -10.80
C ALA A 19 -10.76 12.90 -9.89
N ASP A 20 -11.98 12.52 -10.27
CA ASP A 20 -12.91 11.64 -9.54
C ASP A 20 -12.16 10.34 -9.13
N VAL A 21 -11.38 10.41 -8.05
CA VAL A 21 -10.57 9.29 -7.56
C VAL A 21 -11.56 8.35 -6.90
N ALA A 22 -11.69 7.15 -7.46
CA ALA A 22 -12.55 6.10 -6.94
C ALA A 22 -12.14 5.59 -5.54
N GLY A 23 -11.35 6.37 -4.82
CA GLY A 23 -10.83 6.14 -3.47
C GLY A 23 -11.80 6.56 -2.37
N ALA A 24 -11.42 6.27 -1.14
CA ALA A 24 -12.11 6.74 0.07
C ALA A 24 -11.10 7.38 1.02
N THR A 25 -11.57 8.41 1.75
CA THR A 25 -10.77 9.02 2.80
C THR A 25 -10.75 8.11 4.03
N LEU A 26 -9.57 7.93 4.63
CA LEU A 26 -9.38 7.37 5.95
C LEU A 26 -8.48 8.29 6.78
N VAL A 27 -8.60 8.21 8.09
CA VAL A 27 -7.82 9.03 9.02
C VAL A 27 -7.01 8.11 9.92
N VAL A 28 -5.72 8.42 10.12
CA VAL A 28 -4.85 7.75 11.09
C VAL A 28 -4.13 8.82 11.90
N ALA A 29 -4.26 8.80 13.22
CA ALA A 29 -3.63 9.76 14.14
C ALA A 29 -3.81 11.23 13.72
N GLY A 30 -5.01 11.59 13.25
CA GLY A 30 -5.35 12.92 12.77
C GLY A 30 -4.90 13.25 11.35
N VAL A 31 -4.16 12.36 10.69
CA VAL A 31 -3.73 12.54 9.30
C VAL A 31 -4.78 12.00 8.34
N THR A 32 -5.14 12.81 7.35
CA THR A 32 -6.08 12.42 6.27
C THR A 32 -5.32 11.77 5.12
N LEU A 33 -5.78 10.58 4.73
CA LEU A 33 -5.16 9.74 3.71
C LEU A 33 -6.22 9.27 2.70
N VAL A 34 -5.81 9.00 1.48
CA VAL A 34 -6.67 8.46 0.42
C VAL A 34 -6.38 6.97 0.25
N ALA A 35 -7.37 6.13 0.58
CA ALA A 35 -7.37 4.71 0.24
C ALA A 35 -7.70 4.56 -1.25
N ASP A 36 -6.69 4.31 -2.08
CA ASP A 36 -6.86 4.14 -3.53
C ASP A 36 -7.45 2.76 -3.85
N LEU A 37 -8.26 2.69 -4.89
CA LEU A 37 -8.90 1.44 -5.35
C LEU A 37 -7.89 0.35 -5.74
N SER A 38 -6.66 0.72 -6.08
CA SER A 38 -5.57 -0.24 -6.34
C SER A 38 -5.15 -1.03 -5.10
N GLY A 39 -5.41 -0.51 -3.90
CA GLY A 39 -4.90 -0.98 -2.61
C GLY A 39 -3.70 -0.20 -2.10
N ALA A 40 -3.26 0.84 -2.81
CA ALA A 40 -2.29 1.80 -2.31
C ALA A 40 -2.94 2.84 -1.39
N LEU A 41 -2.17 3.46 -0.53
CA LEU A 41 -2.58 4.56 0.33
C LEU A 41 -1.79 5.82 -0.07
N PHE A 42 -2.48 6.93 -0.26
CA PHE A 42 -1.83 8.18 -0.68
C PHE A 42 -2.02 9.27 0.38
N TRP A 43 -0.92 9.90 0.77
CA TRP A 43 -0.88 11.06 1.65
C TRP A 43 -0.54 12.30 0.81
N GLU A 44 -1.56 13.07 0.48
CA GLU A 44 -1.45 14.20 -0.46
C GLU A 44 -0.47 15.27 0.05
N GLU A 45 -0.59 15.68 1.33
CA GLU A 45 0.24 16.72 1.94
C GLU A 45 1.74 16.41 1.92
N GLN A 46 2.11 15.12 1.97
CA GLN A 46 3.50 14.65 1.92
C GLN A 46 3.90 14.16 0.53
N SER A 47 2.99 14.18 -0.44
CA SER A 47 3.21 13.56 -1.76
C SER A 47 3.78 12.14 -1.63
N LEU A 48 3.25 11.37 -0.67
CA LEU A 48 3.72 10.04 -0.27
C LEU A 48 2.72 8.97 -0.70
N LEU A 49 3.19 7.99 -1.45
CA LEU A 49 2.44 6.77 -1.77
C LEU A 49 2.95 5.62 -0.91
N VAL A 50 2.04 4.87 -0.31
CA VAL A 50 2.35 3.68 0.48
C VAL A 50 1.74 2.47 -0.20
N ILE A 51 2.53 1.42 -0.37
CA ILE A 51 2.13 0.12 -0.90
C ILE A 51 2.58 -0.97 0.06
N SER A 52 1.93 -2.11 0.07
CA SER A 52 2.24 -3.20 0.99
C SER A 52 2.20 -4.55 0.28
N ASP A 53 3.09 -5.46 0.69
CA ASP A 53 2.99 -6.88 0.35
C ASP A 53 2.86 -7.12 -1.16
N LEU A 54 3.88 -6.69 -1.92
CA LEU A 54 3.94 -6.86 -3.38
C LEU A 54 4.08 -8.32 -3.77
N HIS A 55 4.82 -9.09 -2.96
CA HIS A 55 5.11 -10.51 -3.19
C HIS A 55 5.52 -10.80 -4.64
N LEU A 56 6.44 -10.00 -5.19
CA LEU A 56 6.97 -10.24 -6.53
C LEU A 56 7.57 -11.65 -6.63
N GLU A 57 7.48 -12.27 -7.80
CA GLU A 57 7.98 -13.63 -8.07
C GLU A 57 7.29 -14.75 -7.26
N LYS A 58 6.04 -14.54 -6.86
CA LYS A 58 5.25 -15.59 -6.20
C LYS A 58 4.98 -16.76 -7.14
N GLY A 59 4.65 -16.48 -8.39
CA GLY A 59 4.42 -17.52 -9.41
C GLY A 59 5.64 -18.38 -9.62
N SER A 60 6.82 -17.80 -9.77
CA SER A 60 8.09 -18.53 -9.92
C SER A 60 8.48 -19.31 -8.66
N SER A 61 8.20 -18.77 -7.47
CA SER A 61 8.42 -19.49 -6.22
C SER A 61 7.56 -20.75 -6.10
N PHE A 62 6.31 -20.71 -6.54
CA PHE A 62 5.45 -21.89 -6.59
C PHE A 62 5.93 -22.90 -7.64
N ALA A 63 6.42 -22.43 -8.78
CA ALA A 63 6.96 -23.30 -9.82
C ALA A 63 8.19 -24.09 -9.35
N THR A 64 9.09 -23.49 -8.54
CA THR A 64 10.23 -24.20 -7.94
C THR A 64 9.81 -25.34 -7.01
N ARG A 65 8.57 -25.28 -6.49
CA ARG A 65 7.97 -26.30 -5.61
C ARG A 65 7.04 -27.26 -6.36
N GLY A 66 7.06 -27.21 -7.71
CA GLY A 66 6.26 -28.11 -8.58
C GLY A 66 4.80 -27.66 -8.77
N THR A 67 4.40 -26.48 -8.30
CA THR A 67 3.05 -25.94 -8.52
C THR A 67 3.11 -24.83 -9.57
N LEU A 68 2.53 -25.08 -10.75
CA LEU A 68 2.52 -24.09 -11.82
C LEU A 68 1.38 -23.09 -11.63
N LEU A 69 1.75 -21.83 -11.43
CA LEU A 69 0.84 -20.68 -11.53
C LEU A 69 1.17 -19.92 -12.82
N PRO A 70 0.20 -19.20 -13.42
CA PRO A 70 0.51 -18.33 -14.55
C PRO A 70 1.62 -17.32 -14.18
N PRO A 71 2.70 -17.19 -14.96
CA PRO A 71 3.89 -16.39 -14.59
C PRO A 71 3.71 -14.90 -14.89
N PHE A 72 2.56 -14.31 -14.52
CA PHE A 72 2.20 -12.92 -14.83
C PHE A 72 2.01 -12.05 -13.58
N ASP A 73 2.24 -12.58 -12.40
CA ASP A 73 2.00 -11.91 -11.13
C ASP A 73 2.89 -10.67 -10.94
N THR A 74 4.19 -10.79 -11.24
CA THR A 74 5.15 -9.69 -11.16
C THR A 74 4.79 -8.58 -12.15
N ALA A 75 4.64 -8.90 -13.44
CA ALA A 75 4.27 -7.92 -14.45
C ALA A 75 2.92 -7.24 -14.16
N ALA A 76 1.91 -8.01 -13.71
CA ALA A 76 0.61 -7.45 -13.33
C ALA A 76 0.69 -6.52 -12.11
N THR A 77 1.53 -6.86 -11.13
CA THR A 77 1.76 -6.04 -9.93
C THR A 77 2.47 -4.74 -10.30
N LEU A 78 3.56 -4.81 -11.08
CA LEU A 78 4.32 -3.64 -11.54
C LEU A 78 3.50 -2.74 -12.47
N GLY A 79 2.69 -3.31 -13.37
CA GLY A 79 1.78 -2.54 -14.22
C GLY A 79 0.75 -1.75 -13.41
N ARG A 80 0.16 -2.35 -12.36
CA ARG A 80 -0.75 -1.65 -11.43
C ARG A 80 -0.03 -0.57 -10.64
N LEU A 81 1.20 -0.85 -10.19
CA LEU A 81 2.03 0.11 -9.48
C LEU A 81 2.39 1.32 -10.37
N ALA A 82 2.77 1.10 -11.60
CA ALA A 82 3.02 2.17 -12.56
C ALA A 82 1.77 3.04 -12.79
N ALA A 83 0.58 2.42 -12.89
CA ALA A 83 -0.67 3.14 -13.08
C ALA A 83 -1.04 4.02 -11.86
N VAL A 84 -0.85 3.55 -10.62
CA VAL A 84 -1.13 4.34 -9.43
C VAL A 84 -0.09 5.45 -9.23
N ILE A 85 1.18 5.18 -9.53
CA ILE A 85 2.24 6.19 -9.53
C ILE A 85 1.96 7.29 -10.57
N ALA A 86 1.56 6.93 -11.79
CA ALA A 86 1.20 7.91 -12.82
C ALA A 86 -0.01 8.78 -12.44
N ARG A 87 -0.93 8.24 -11.63
CA ARG A 87 -2.11 8.97 -11.15
C ARG A 87 -1.79 9.99 -10.09
N HIS A 88 -1.00 9.61 -9.09
CA HIS A 88 -0.72 10.44 -7.91
C HIS A 88 0.58 11.23 -8.02
N ASP A 89 1.48 10.84 -8.92
CA ASP A 89 2.82 11.40 -9.11
C ASP A 89 3.56 11.69 -7.79
N PRO A 90 3.74 10.67 -6.92
CA PRO A 90 4.31 10.87 -5.60
C PRO A 90 5.80 11.22 -5.68
N HIS A 91 6.26 12.07 -4.75
CA HIS A 91 7.69 12.32 -4.56
C HIS A 91 8.38 11.19 -3.79
N MET A 92 7.64 10.56 -2.88
CA MET A 92 8.14 9.46 -2.04
C MET A 92 7.24 8.22 -2.16
N VAL A 93 7.84 7.05 -2.15
CA VAL A 93 7.11 5.77 -2.06
C VAL A 93 7.68 4.94 -0.91
N ILE A 94 6.79 4.40 -0.07
CA ILE A 94 7.13 3.44 0.97
C ILE A 94 6.49 2.09 0.62
N ALA A 95 7.32 1.04 0.51
CA ALA A 95 6.88 -0.34 0.40
C ALA A 95 6.98 -1.01 1.78
N LEU A 96 5.84 -1.44 2.34
CA LEU A 96 5.72 -1.94 3.71
C LEU A 96 6.08 -3.43 3.85
N GLY A 97 7.24 -3.84 3.35
CA GLY A 97 7.73 -5.21 3.48
C GLY A 97 7.07 -6.22 2.56
N ASP A 98 7.56 -7.43 2.59
CA ASP A 98 7.15 -8.54 1.72
C ASP A 98 7.06 -8.12 0.26
N SER A 99 8.05 -7.33 -0.19
CA SER A 99 8.15 -6.89 -1.58
C SER A 99 8.47 -8.05 -2.51
N PHE A 100 9.23 -9.04 -2.01
CA PHE A 100 9.54 -10.28 -2.69
C PHE A 100 8.93 -11.47 -1.95
N HIS A 101 8.52 -12.51 -2.71
CA HIS A 101 7.83 -13.66 -2.11
C HIS A 101 8.74 -14.59 -1.30
N ASP A 102 10.01 -14.59 -1.59
CA ASP A 102 11.04 -15.31 -0.84
C ASP A 102 12.42 -14.66 -1.06
N ARG A 103 13.41 -15.11 -0.28
CA ARG A 103 14.77 -14.54 -0.25
C ARG A 103 15.52 -14.59 -1.57
N THR A 104 15.14 -15.46 -2.50
CA THR A 104 15.77 -15.62 -3.83
C THR A 104 14.90 -15.09 -4.96
N ALA A 105 13.75 -14.52 -4.65
CA ALA A 105 12.80 -14.01 -5.65
C ALA A 105 13.43 -12.93 -6.54
N HIS A 106 14.25 -12.04 -5.97
CA HIS A 106 14.94 -11.01 -6.74
C HIS A 106 15.82 -11.59 -7.85
N ASP A 107 16.50 -12.70 -7.62
CA ASP A 107 17.36 -13.35 -8.61
C ASP A 107 16.57 -13.90 -9.80
N ARG A 108 15.29 -14.20 -9.60
CA ARG A 108 14.39 -14.75 -10.61
C ARG A 108 13.66 -13.70 -11.45
N LEU A 109 13.72 -12.42 -11.05
CA LEU A 109 13.14 -11.34 -11.85
C LEU A 109 13.67 -11.38 -13.30
N SER A 110 12.76 -11.32 -14.25
CA SER A 110 13.13 -11.15 -15.66
C SER A 110 13.80 -9.79 -15.91
N GLY A 111 14.57 -9.66 -16.99
CA GLY A 111 15.15 -8.38 -17.38
C GLY A 111 14.08 -7.29 -17.55
N THR A 112 12.95 -7.62 -18.17
CA THR A 112 11.82 -6.72 -18.37
C THR A 112 11.21 -6.26 -17.04
N ASP A 113 11.06 -7.18 -16.05
CA ASP A 113 10.50 -6.83 -14.74
C ASP A 113 11.48 -5.98 -13.92
N ARG A 114 12.80 -6.23 -14.03
CA ARG A 114 13.84 -5.37 -13.44
C ARG A 114 13.80 -3.95 -14.02
N GLU A 115 13.68 -3.81 -15.32
CA GLU A 115 13.54 -2.51 -15.98
C GLU A 115 12.25 -1.81 -15.55
N ALA A 116 11.13 -2.52 -15.46
CA ALA A 116 9.86 -1.98 -15.01
C ALA A 116 9.93 -1.52 -13.54
N LEU A 117 10.58 -2.30 -12.66
CA LEU A 117 10.82 -1.94 -11.27
C LEU A 117 11.70 -0.69 -11.14
N ALA A 118 12.79 -0.61 -11.90
CA ALA A 118 13.65 0.57 -11.93
C ALA A 118 12.89 1.80 -12.46
N ALA A 119 12.04 1.64 -13.47
CA ALA A 119 11.25 2.73 -14.04
C ALA A 119 10.24 3.32 -13.03
N VAL A 120 9.58 2.51 -12.21
CA VAL A 120 8.65 3.00 -11.17
C VAL A 120 9.37 3.70 -10.01
N GLN A 121 10.63 3.37 -9.76
CA GLN A 121 11.47 4.04 -8.76
C GLN A 121 12.06 5.37 -9.27
N ALA A 122 12.20 5.54 -10.58
CA ALA A 122 12.90 6.66 -11.16
C ALA A 122 12.35 8.03 -10.70
N ARG A 123 13.24 8.94 -10.30
CA ARG A 123 12.95 10.31 -9.85
C ARG A 123 12.07 10.41 -8.61
N ARG A 124 12.10 9.38 -7.73
CA ARG A 124 11.36 9.34 -6.46
C ARG A 124 12.26 8.86 -5.35
N ASP A 125 12.01 9.35 -4.16
CA ASP A 125 12.55 8.73 -2.96
C ASP A 125 11.82 7.41 -2.73
N TRP A 126 12.57 6.31 -2.60
CA TRP A 126 12.01 4.99 -2.42
C TRP A 126 12.52 4.34 -1.15
N ILE A 127 11.61 3.94 -0.29
CA ILE A 127 11.92 3.27 0.96
C ILE A 127 11.33 1.86 0.93
N TRP A 128 12.21 0.89 1.11
CA TRP A 128 11.86 -0.52 1.28
C TRP A 128 11.87 -0.86 2.77
N ILE A 129 10.72 -1.20 3.33
CA ILE A 129 10.68 -1.79 4.66
C ILE A 129 10.87 -3.30 4.52
N SER A 130 11.74 -3.89 5.35
CA SER A 130 11.97 -5.34 5.33
C SER A 130 10.74 -6.08 5.85
N GLY A 131 10.38 -7.20 5.20
CA GLY A 131 9.31 -8.09 5.64
C GLY A 131 9.83 -9.43 6.16
N ASN A 132 8.92 -10.30 6.57
CA ASN A 132 9.28 -11.64 7.02
C ASN A 132 9.64 -12.59 5.86
N HIS A 133 9.12 -12.35 4.65
CA HIS A 133 9.49 -13.08 3.43
C HIS A 133 10.83 -12.60 2.85
N ASP A 134 11.15 -11.34 3.02
CA ASP A 134 12.33 -10.66 2.48
C ASP A 134 13.10 -9.85 3.54
N PRO A 135 13.54 -10.49 4.65
CA PRO A 135 14.19 -9.80 5.77
C PRO A 135 15.52 -9.13 5.39
N VAL A 136 16.11 -9.56 4.29
CA VAL A 136 17.31 -8.96 3.68
C VAL A 136 17.00 -8.67 2.23
N LEU A 137 16.96 -7.39 1.89
CA LEU A 137 16.72 -6.93 0.52
C LEU A 137 18.04 -6.78 -0.25
N PRO A 138 18.06 -7.01 -1.57
CA PRO A 138 19.24 -6.85 -2.39
C PRO A 138 19.80 -5.44 -2.39
N SER A 139 21.11 -5.28 -2.36
CA SER A 139 21.78 -3.97 -2.34
C SER A 139 21.68 -3.21 -3.67
N ASP A 140 21.38 -3.90 -4.76
CA ASP A 140 21.23 -3.35 -6.12
C ASP A 140 19.78 -2.98 -6.45
N LEU A 141 18.86 -3.11 -5.47
CA LEU A 141 17.43 -2.83 -5.65
C LEU A 141 17.13 -1.34 -5.89
N GLY A 142 18.04 -0.45 -5.49
CA GLY A 142 17.81 0.99 -5.45
C GLY A 142 16.96 1.41 -4.24
N GLY A 143 16.90 2.73 -3.96
CA GLY A 143 16.21 3.26 -2.79
C GLY A 143 16.95 3.00 -1.47
N VAL A 144 16.24 3.14 -0.36
CA VAL A 144 16.74 2.97 1.01
C VAL A 144 16.02 1.82 1.69
N VAL A 145 16.75 0.94 2.38
CA VAL A 145 16.17 -0.16 3.17
C VAL A 145 16.08 0.25 4.64
N ALA A 146 14.93 -0.01 5.26
CA ALA A 146 14.67 0.26 6.68
C ALA A 146 13.84 -0.87 7.32
N GLN A 147 13.84 -0.95 8.64
CA GLN A 147 12.92 -1.81 9.40
C GLN A 147 11.58 -1.11 9.64
N GLU A 148 11.65 0.19 9.87
CA GLU A 148 10.51 1.09 9.99
C GLU A 148 10.94 2.51 9.61
N VAL A 149 9.98 3.35 9.29
CA VAL A 149 10.20 4.78 9.05
C VAL A 149 9.03 5.58 9.63
N ALA A 150 9.33 6.76 10.17
CA ALA A 150 8.32 7.69 10.64
C ALA A 150 8.26 8.92 9.73
N VAL A 151 7.04 9.31 9.37
CA VAL A 151 6.76 10.57 8.67
C VAL A 151 5.68 11.31 9.47
N GLY A 152 6.01 12.46 10.02
CA GLY A 152 5.11 13.18 10.93
C GLY A 152 4.67 12.29 12.10
N PRO A 153 3.36 12.18 12.41
CA PRO A 153 2.85 11.37 13.51
C PRO A 153 2.68 9.89 13.15
N ILE A 154 3.04 9.46 11.93
CA ILE A 154 2.79 8.10 11.44
C ILE A 154 4.08 7.30 11.38
N ALA A 155 4.07 6.10 11.99
CA ALA A 155 5.10 5.07 11.85
C ALA A 155 4.65 4.03 10.81
N PHE A 156 5.53 3.75 9.84
CA PHE A 156 5.34 2.78 8.79
C PHE A 156 6.20 1.56 9.07
N ARG A 157 5.60 0.36 9.09
CA ARG A 157 6.31 -0.90 9.34
C ARG A 157 5.62 -2.07 8.63
N HIS A 158 6.29 -3.21 8.56
CA HIS A 158 5.68 -4.40 7.96
C HIS A 158 4.65 -5.03 8.90
N GLU A 159 5.07 -5.48 10.06
CA GLU A 159 4.19 -6.19 11.01
C GLU A 159 3.51 -5.20 11.95
N PRO A 160 2.16 -5.27 12.08
CA PRO A 160 1.43 -4.40 12.98
C PRO A 160 1.68 -4.76 14.45
N THR A 161 1.90 -3.75 15.28
CA THR A 161 2.07 -3.89 16.74
C THR A 161 0.83 -3.50 17.52
N GLY A 162 -0.12 -2.81 16.88
CA GLY A 162 -1.28 -2.22 17.52
C GLY A 162 -0.99 -0.87 18.20
N ALA A 163 0.15 -0.24 17.92
CA ALA A 163 0.46 1.09 18.42
C ALA A 163 -0.40 2.17 17.74
N ALA A 164 -0.68 3.27 18.44
CA ALA A 164 -1.29 4.44 17.82
C ALA A 164 -0.30 5.11 16.84
N GLY A 165 -0.83 5.71 15.77
CA GLY A 165 -0.01 6.31 14.71
C GLY A 165 0.66 5.31 13.78
N GLU A 166 0.19 4.06 13.72
CA GLU A 166 0.81 2.99 12.95
C GLU A 166 0.08 2.73 11.64
N ILE A 167 0.83 2.56 10.55
CA ILE A 167 0.34 1.97 9.29
C ILE A 167 1.23 0.76 8.96
N ALA A 168 0.60 -0.40 8.82
CA ALA A 168 1.31 -1.66 8.61
C ALA A 168 0.66 -2.53 7.52
N GLY A 169 1.40 -3.56 7.06
CA GLY A 169 0.96 -4.58 6.12
C GLY A 169 0.73 -5.95 6.75
N HIS A 170 1.35 -6.98 6.18
CA HIS A 170 1.52 -8.34 6.68
C HIS A 170 0.23 -9.20 6.75
N LEU A 171 -0.86 -8.68 7.32
CA LEU A 171 -2.08 -9.47 7.55
C LEU A 171 -2.99 -9.55 6.32
N HIS A 172 -2.77 -8.72 5.32
CA HIS A 172 -3.55 -8.67 4.07
C HIS A 172 -5.07 -8.68 4.30
N PRO A 173 -5.66 -7.70 5.02
CA PRO A 173 -7.05 -7.72 5.45
C PRO A 173 -8.03 -7.94 4.31
N LYS A 174 -8.97 -8.84 4.53
CA LYS A 174 -10.12 -9.11 3.67
C LYS A 174 -11.42 -9.04 4.45
N ALA A 175 -12.41 -8.39 3.85
CA ALA A 175 -13.76 -8.32 4.38
C ALA A 175 -14.72 -9.15 3.53
N ARG A 176 -15.54 -9.97 4.17
CA ARG A 176 -16.66 -10.62 3.53
C ARG A 176 -17.90 -9.74 3.69
N VAL A 177 -18.46 -9.35 2.57
CA VAL A 177 -19.64 -8.47 2.51
C VAL A 177 -20.75 -9.12 1.71
N SER A 178 -22.00 -8.80 2.05
CA SER A 178 -23.15 -9.25 1.29
C SER A 178 -23.79 -8.09 0.55
N THR A 179 -24.10 -8.30 -0.72
CA THR A 179 -24.86 -7.36 -1.53
C THR A 179 -25.84 -8.10 -2.43
N ARG A 180 -27.11 -7.69 -2.42
CA ARG A 180 -28.18 -8.28 -3.24
C ARG A 180 -28.25 -9.82 -3.14
N GLY A 181 -28.11 -10.36 -1.93
CA GLY A 181 -28.16 -11.80 -1.68
C GLY A 181 -26.91 -12.59 -2.08
N ARG A 182 -25.85 -11.93 -2.53
CA ARG A 182 -24.55 -12.57 -2.85
C ARG A 182 -23.50 -12.16 -1.83
N SER A 183 -22.78 -13.16 -1.29
CA SER A 183 -21.62 -12.93 -0.46
C SER A 183 -20.37 -12.87 -1.32
N MET A 184 -19.49 -11.91 -1.06
CA MET A 184 -18.21 -11.79 -1.71
C MET A 184 -17.13 -11.39 -0.71
N GLU A 185 -15.92 -11.89 -0.90
CA GLU A 185 -14.74 -11.50 -0.14
C GLU A 185 -13.90 -10.54 -0.98
N ARG A 186 -13.48 -9.44 -0.36
CA ARG A 186 -12.70 -8.39 -1.01
C ARG A 186 -11.57 -7.94 -0.09
N ARG A 187 -10.44 -7.55 -0.69
CA ARG A 187 -9.36 -6.85 0.02
C ARG A 187 -9.91 -5.54 0.59
N CYS A 188 -9.38 -5.12 1.74
CA CYS A 188 -9.77 -3.87 2.37
C CYS A 188 -8.61 -3.28 3.19
N PHE A 189 -8.67 -2.00 3.46
CA PHE A 189 -7.91 -1.40 4.56
C PHE A 189 -8.74 -1.60 5.83
N ALA A 190 -8.09 -1.93 6.94
CA ALA A 190 -8.71 -1.97 8.27
C ALA A 190 -8.18 -0.77 9.08
N CYS A 191 -9.06 0.10 9.59
CA CYS A 191 -8.68 1.35 10.25
C CYS A 191 -9.64 1.72 11.37
N ASP A 192 -9.11 2.12 12.54
CA ASP A 192 -9.88 2.58 13.70
C ASP A 192 -9.75 4.09 13.98
N GLY A 193 -9.03 4.84 13.13
CA GLY A 193 -8.72 6.25 13.33
C GLY A 193 -7.38 6.50 14.00
N GLU A 194 -6.85 5.53 14.73
CA GLU A 194 -5.54 5.60 15.39
C GLU A 194 -4.46 4.83 14.60
N ARG A 195 -4.84 3.73 13.94
CA ARG A 195 -3.95 2.87 13.17
C ARG A 195 -4.64 2.27 11.96
N ALA A 196 -3.84 1.78 11.01
CA ALA A 196 -4.36 1.10 9.85
C ALA A 196 -3.51 -0.12 9.44
N VAL A 197 -4.20 -1.18 8.97
CA VAL A 197 -3.56 -2.31 8.30
C VAL A 197 -3.96 -2.29 6.82
N MET A 198 -2.95 -2.32 5.95
CA MET A 198 -3.12 -2.21 4.51
C MET A 198 -3.43 -3.57 3.86
N PRO A 199 -4.21 -3.59 2.79
CA PRO A 199 -4.35 -4.79 1.96
C PRO A 199 -3.05 -5.08 1.21
N ALA A 200 -2.78 -6.34 0.94
CA ALA A 200 -1.70 -6.69 0.03
C ALA A 200 -1.93 -6.10 -1.37
N PHE A 201 -0.89 -5.50 -1.93
CA PHE A 201 -0.93 -4.90 -3.26
C PHE A 201 -0.68 -5.95 -4.36
N GLY A 202 0.09 -6.99 -4.11
CA GLY A 202 0.47 -8.01 -5.07
C GLY A 202 -0.70 -8.75 -5.73
N ALA A 203 -0.50 -9.25 -6.96
CA ALA A 203 -1.55 -9.85 -7.78
C ALA A 203 -2.09 -11.18 -7.22
N TYR A 204 -1.20 -12.06 -6.73
CA TYR A 204 -1.56 -13.40 -6.25
C TYR A 204 -1.56 -13.52 -4.73
N THR A 205 -1.73 -12.42 -4.01
CA THR A 205 -1.71 -12.44 -2.56
C THR A 205 -3.02 -12.96 -1.97
N GLY A 206 -2.88 -13.83 -0.98
CA GLY A 206 -3.96 -14.25 -0.10
C GLY A 206 -4.37 -13.14 0.87
N GLY A 207 -4.89 -13.50 2.02
CA GLY A 207 -5.18 -12.56 3.10
C GLY A 207 -6.06 -13.19 4.17
N LEU A 208 -6.06 -12.59 5.35
CA LEU A 208 -6.86 -13.00 6.49
C LEU A 208 -8.21 -12.26 6.50
N SER A 209 -9.24 -12.94 6.98
CA SER A 209 -10.49 -12.27 7.29
C SER A 209 -10.25 -11.24 8.40
N ILE A 210 -10.84 -10.05 8.30
CA ILE A 210 -10.82 -9.06 9.40
C ILE A 210 -11.51 -9.57 10.69
N ARG A 211 -12.11 -10.76 10.65
CA ARG A 211 -12.63 -11.50 11.82
C ARG A 211 -11.62 -12.42 12.44
N ASP A 212 -10.45 -12.59 11.84
CA ASP A 212 -9.39 -13.42 12.39
C ASP A 212 -8.88 -12.84 13.73
N VAL A 213 -8.44 -13.74 14.62
CA VAL A 213 -7.92 -13.39 15.95
C VAL A 213 -6.72 -12.43 15.87
N ALA A 214 -5.95 -12.46 14.77
CA ALA A 214 -4.84 -11.56 14.55
C ALA A 214 -5.28 -10.08 14.53
N PHE A 215 -6.46 -9.78 14.00
CA PHE A 215 -7.00 -8.40 14.02
C PHE A 215 -7.51 -8.00 15.40
N ALA A 216 -7.99 -8.93 16.21
CA ALA A 216 -8.42 -8.66 17.58
C ALA A 216 -7.24 -8.21 18.47
N ALA A 217 -6.03 -8.72 18.20
CA ALA A 217 -4.82 -8.30 18.92
C ALA A 217 -4.44 -6.84 18.59
N ILE A 218 -4.77 -6.35 17.41
CA ILE A 218 -4.42 -5.00 16.94
C ILE A 218 -5.50 -3.97 17.33
N PHE A 219 -6.76 -4.27 17.03
CA PHE A 219 -7.88 -3.34 17.19
C PHE A 219 -8.66 -3.52 18.49
N GLN A 220 -8.35 -4.56 19.27
CA GLN A 220 -8.97 -4.94 20.57
C GLN A 220 -10.49 -5.19 20.50
N THR A 221 -11.19 -4.64 19.53
CA THR A 221 -12.62 -4.80 19.30
C THR A 221 -12.92 -4.79 17.80
N LEU A 222 -14.20 -4.99 17.40
CA LEU A 222 -14.65 -4.76 16.03
C LEU A 222 -15.08 -3.29 15.78
N ALA A 223 -14.69 -2.37 16.65
CA ALA A 223 -14.98 -0.93 16.51
C ALA A 223 -13.98 -0.26 15.55
N PHE A 224 -13.74 -0.88 14.41
CA PHE A 224 -12.95 -0.32 13.32
C PHE A 224 -13.74 -0.37 12.00
N THR A 225 -13.21 0.26 10.99
CA THR A 225 -13.82 0.38 9.67
C THR A 225 -13.02 -0.43 8.65
N ALA A 226 -13.71 -1.17 7.80
CA ALA A 226 -13.15 -1.79 6.61
C ALA A 226 -13.41 -0.87 5.40
N HIS A 227 -12.33 -0.38 4.75
CA HIS A 227 -12.43 0.31 3.48
C HIS A 227 -12.24 -0.72 2.36
N VAL A 228 -13.35 -1.25 1.89
CA VAL A 228 -13.43 -2.43 1.01
C VAL A 228 -13.20 -2.02 -0.44
N LEU A 229 -12.25 -2.67 -1.11
CA LEU A 229 -11.95 -2.44 -2.52
C LEU A 229 -13.02 -3.09 -3.40
N GLY A 230 -13.93 -2.27 -3.91
CA GLY A 230 -14.96 -2.69 -4.86
C GLY A 230 -14.42 -2.77 -6.30
N ASP A 231 -15.33 -2.87 -7.26
CA ASP A 231 -14.94 -2.92 -8.68
C ASP A 231 -14.70 -1.51 -9.26
N ARG A 232 -15.35 -0.48 -8.70
CA ARG A 232 -15.30 0.90 -9.22
C ARG A 232 -14.90 1.94 -8.17
N ARG A 233 -15.04 1.63 -6.89
CA ARG A 233 -14.75 2.53 -5.78
C ARG A 233 -14.45 1.75 -4.50
N VAL A 234 -13.86 2.44 -3.54
CA VAL A 234 -13.69 1.95 -2.19
C VAL A 234 -14.96 2.20 -1.38
N HIS A 235 -15.40 1.19 -0.62
CA HIS A 235 -16.61 1.25 0.20
C HIS A 235 -16.24 1.24 1.67
N THR A 236 -16.69 2.24 2.42
CA THR A 236 -16.47 2.33 3.86
C THR A 236 -17.58 1.59 4.61
N ILE A 237 -17.22 0.53 5.35
CA ILE A 237 -18.16 -0.38 6.01
C ILE A 237 -17.64 -0.63 7.43
N ALA A 238 -18.50 -0.50 8.46
CA ALA A 238 -18.13 -0.89 9.82
C ALA A 238 -17.76 -2.39 9.86
N ALA A 239 -16.63 -2.75 10.50
CA ALA A 239 -16.16 -4.14 10.57
C ALA A 239 -17.21 -5.07 11.19
N SER A 240 -18.03 -4.58 12.13
CA SER A 240 -19.14 -5.32 12.73
C SER A 240 -20.22 -5.78 11.71
N ARG A 241 -20.28 -5.15 10.53
CA ARG A 241 -21.21 -5.50 9.42
C ARG A 241 -20.59 -6.45 8.39
N CYS A 242 -19.30 -6.77 8.53
CA CYS A 242 -18.60 -7.77 7.72
C CYS A 242 -18.65 -9.14 8.41
N TYR A 243 -18.52 -10.25 7.70
CA TYR A 243 -18.53 -11.61 8.25
C TYR A 243 -17.51 -12.52 7.58
#